data_0186343381e8cdcf691a0f8c1df4bea8
#
_entry.id   0186343381e8cdcf691a0f8c1df4bea8
#
_cell.length_a   1.000
_cell.length_b   1.000
_cell.length_c   1.000
_cell.angle_alpha   90.00
_cell.angle_beta   90.00
_cell.angle_gamma   90.00
#
_symmetry.space_group_name_H-M   'P 1'
#
loop_
_entity.id
_entity.type
_entity.pdbx_description
1 polymer ?
#
loop_
_entity_poly.entity_id
_entity_poly.type
_entity_poly.pdbx_seq_one_letter_code
_entity_poly.pdbx_strand_id
1 'polypeptide(L)'
;MTEAVDRAKAILAHLEDQVEAMVEMLVDLASHESPSDVPESQVGVQSRLTDVLEEMDFRVRHVPGRETGGHLLAVPRNRDRGMPVQLLVGHTDTVWPIGTTDSMPVVIENGIVHGPGTFDMKGGIVQAMFALRAIRSLGFEFPAAPIWFINSDEEIGSPESQRYVRMISRASARAFILEPGLGTDGKLKTARKGVGRFRVLIHGEAAHSGLDPTSGASAIQELANVVHQLHGLTDLERGITVNVGVVQGGTRVNVKAAEAEAEVDVRVASMDDGEAVTRAIRGLTPRTPGTSLEVSGGIQAPPLERTPRNRRLWEAALAAGNRLGIELEEGTSGGASDGNTTSQYAATLDGLGSLGDGAHALHEHVVAKALPIRAALLAELLLSPVSAGDEC
;
A
#
# COMPACT_ATOMS: atom_id res chain seq x y z
N MET A 1 3.24 -0.92 34.95
CA MET A 1 2.18 -0.05 34.39
C MET A 1 2.61 1.43 34.42
N THR A 2 3.06 1.97 35.54
CA THR A 2 3.48 3.40 35.69
C THR A 2 4.63 3.76 34.76
N GLU A 3 5.72 2.96 34.75
CA GLU A 3 6.91 3.20 33.91
C GLU A 3 6.62 3.27 32.40
N ALA A 4 5.75 2.37 31.88
CA ALA A 4 5.38 2.41 30.47
C ALA A 4 4.49 3.61 30.09
N VAL A 5 3.66 4.10 31.02
CA VAL A 5 2.88 5.31 30.83
C VAL A 5 3.79 6.55 30.87
N ASP A 6 4.76 6.57 31.79
CA ASP A 6 5.72 7.68 31.90
C ASP A 6 6.62 7.74 30.66
N ARG A 7 7.04 6.59 30.11
CA ARG A 7 7.75 6.50 28.84
C ARG A 7 6.92 7.08 27.69
N ALA A 8 5.66 6.66 27.54
CA ALA A 8 4.78 7.13 26.48
C ALA A 8 4.58 8.66 26.53
N LYS A 9 4.40 9.21 27.73
CA LYS A 9 4.30 10.66 27.94
C LYS A 9 5.59 11.39 27.59
N ALA A 10 6.75 10.85 27.97
CA ALA A 10 8.05 11.44 27.65
C ALA A 10 8.30 11.46 26.14
N ILE A 11 7.94 10.37 25.43
CA ILE A 11 8.04 10.31 23.98
C ILE A 11 7.12 11.34 23.32
N LEU A 12 5.86 11.41 23.73
CA LEU A 12 4.89 12.36 23.16
C LEU A 12 5.35 13.80 23.38
N ALA A 13 5.73 14.17 24.61
CA ALA A 13 6.20 15.52 24.92
C ALA A 13 7.44 15.91 24.10
N HIS A 14 8.41 14.98 23.98
CA HIS A 14 9.60 15.19 23.12
C HIS A 14 9.22 15.44 21.66
N LEU A 15 8.22 14.72 21.14
CA LEU A 15 7.76 14.86 19.75
C LEU A 15 6.91 16.11 19.54
N GLU A 16 6.11 16.53 20.52
CA GLU A 16 5.36 17.78 20.46
C GLU A 16 6.28 19.00 20.35
N ASP A 17 7.44 18.96 21.03
CA ASP A 17 8.49 20.00 20.90
C ASP A 17 9.16 19.99 19.51
N GLN A 18 8.97 18.94 18.70
CA GLN A 18 9.57 18.78 17.37
C GLN A 18 8.58 19.03 16.21
N VAL A 19 7.36 19.48 16.48
CA VAL A 19 6.33 19.60 15.45
C VAL A 19 6.75 20.50 14.28
N GLU A 20 7.43 21.61 14.55
CA GLU A 20 7.92 22.52 13.52
C GLU A 20 8.96 21.83 12.63
N ALA A 21 9.92 21.11 13.21
CA ALA A 21 10.93 20.36 12.47
C ALA A 21 10.30 19.20 11.66
N MET A 22 9.23 18.57 12.17
CA MET A 22 8.47 17.56 11.40
C MET A 22 7.80 18.19 10.18
N VAL A 23 7.19 19.37 10.34
CA VAL A 23 6.55 20.10 9.24
C VAL A 23 7.58 20.57 8.21
N GLU A 24 8.70 21.12 8.65
CA GLU A 24 9.80 21.53 7.74
C GLU A 24 10.31 20.33 6.91
N MET A 25 10.52 19.19 7.55
CA MET A 25 10.95 17.97 6.84
C MET A 25 9.86 17.48 5.87
N LEU A 26 8.59 17.55 6.22
CA LEU A 26 7.50 17.18 5.32
C LEU A 26 7.45 18.08 4.10
N VAL A 27 7.59 19.40 4.29
CA VAL A 27 7.64 20.38 3.19
C VAL A 27 8.85 20.09 2.30
N ASP A 28 10.04 19.84 2.88
CA ASP A 28 11.25 19.48 2.14
C ASP A 28 11.03 18.24 1.26
N LEU A 29 10.55 17.12 1.86
CA LEU A 29 10.30 15.88 1.12
C LEU A 29 9.20 16.03 0.06
N ALA A 30 8.11 16.73 0.37
CA ALA A 30 7.00 16.90 -0.57
C ALA A 30 7.35 17.83 -1.74
N SER A 31 8.31 18.75 -1.55
CA SER A 31 8.81 19.62 -2.61
C SER A 31 9.64 18.87 -3.67
N HIS A 32 10.08 17.66 -3.38
CA HIS A 32 10.67 16.75 -4.37
C HIS A 32 9.56 15.99 -5.08
N GLU A 33 9.20 16.41 -6.28
CA GLU A 33 8.28 15.65 -7.13
C GLU A 33 8.89 14.28 -7.47
N SER A 34 8.12 13.23 -7.29
CA SER A 34 8.62 11.86 -7.36
C SER A 34 7.59 10.90 -7.97
N PRO A 35 7.07 11.16 -9.19
CA PRO A 35 6.19 10.21 -9.86
C PRO A 35 6.86 8.86 -10.11
N SER A 36 6.10 7.78 -10.00
CA SER A 36 6.60 6.40 -10.16
C SER A 36 7.15 6.12 -11.55
N ASP A 37 6.59 6.77 -12.58
CA ASP A 37 6.93 6.58 -13.99
C ASP A 37 8.11 7.43 -14.50
N VAL A 38 8.70 8.27 -13.62
CA VAL A 38 9.89 9.08 -13.93
C VAL A 38 11.03 8.71 -12.96
N PRO A 39 11.81 7.65 -13.24
CA PRO A 39 12.82 7.09 -12.32
C PRO A 39 13.83 8.12 -11.79
N GLU A 40 14.27 9.05 -12.64
CA GLU A 40 15.25 10.09 -12.28
C GLU A 40 14.71 11.09 -11.26
N SER A 41 13.41 11.29 -11.17
CA SER A 41 12.79 12.18 -10.19
C SER A 41 12.96 11.71 -8.74
N GLN A 42 13.14 10.40 -8.55
CA GLN A 42 13.33 9.80 -7.23
C GLN A 42 14.67 10.14 -6.57
N VAL A 43 15.67 10.56 -7.36
CA VAL A 43 17.04 10.81 -6.88
C VAL A 43 17.06 11.87 -5.77
N GLY A 44 16.31 12.96 -5.92
CA GLY A 44 16.27 14.07 -4.95
C GLY A 44 15.76 13.61 -3.58
N VAL A 45 14.58 13.03 -3.54
CA VAL A 45 13.95 12.57 -2.31
C VAL A 45 14.74 11.42 -1.67
N GLN A 46 15.27 10.48 -2.45
CA GLN A 46 16.08 9.37 -1.94
C GLN A 46 17.42 9.82 -1.36
N SER A 47 18.08 10.80 -2.00
CA SER A 47 19.32 11.39 -1.47
C SER A 47 19.05 12.05 -0.12
N ARG A 48 18.01 12.85 -0.03
CA ARG A 48 17.61 13.51 1.22
C ARG A 48 17.31 12.51 2.35
N LEU A 49 16.59 11.44 2.04
CA LEU A 49 16.30 10.36 3.00
C LEU A 49 17.57 9.61 3.41
N THR A 50 18.48 9.38 2.47
CA THR A 50 19.77 8.73 2.75
C THR A 50 20.58 9.53 3.76
N ASP A 51 20.74 10.84 3.54
CA ASP A 51 21.49 11.70 4.44
C ASP A 51 20.93 11.66 5.87
N VAL A 52 19.60 11.81 6.01
CA VAL A 52 18.94 11.79 7.31
C VAL A 52 19.07 10.43 8.02
N LEU A 53 18.94 9.34 7.28
CA LEU A 53 19.05 7.99 7.84
C LEU A 53 20.50 7.66 8.24
N GLU A 54 21.49 8.16 7.49
CA GLU A 54 22.91 7.98 7.83
C GLU A 54 23.30 8.81 9.06
N GLU A 55 22.76 10.03 9.21
CA GLU A 55 22.88 10.82 10.45
C GLU A 55 22.28 10.10 11.68
N MET A 56 21.23 9.31 11.44
CA MET A 56 20.61 8.46 12.44
C MET A 56 21.32 7.12 12.65
N ASP A 57 22.59 6.98 12.23
CA ASP A 57 23.42 5.78 12.36
C ASP A 57 22.82 4.53 11.68
N PHE A 58 22.11 4.72 10.58
CA PHE A 58 21.74 3.65 9.67
C PHE A 58 22.81 3.51 8.58
N ARG A 59 22.99 2.29 8.10
CA ARG A 59 23.64 2.03 6.82
C ARG A 59 22.55 1.97 5.77
N VAL A 60 22.59 2.88 4.83
CA VAL A 60 21.64 2.90 3.71
C VAL A 60 22.27 2.20 2.52
N ARG A 61 21.51 1.30 1.90
CA ARG A 61 21.87 0.64 0.64
C ARG A 61 20.84 1.03 -0.41
N HIS A 62 21.32 1.59 -1.51
CA HIS A 62 20.50 1.76 -2.70
C HIS A 62 20.33 0.43 -3.43
N VAL A 63 19.10 0.04 -3.67
CA VAL A 63 18.70 -1.10 -4.47
C VAL A 63 18.30 -0.57 -5.84
N PRO A 64 19.07 -0.82 -6.92
CA PRO A 64 18.79 -0.22 -8.21
C PRO A 64 17.47 -0.76 -8.79
N GLY A 65 16.65 0.13 -9.34
CA GLY A 65 15.53 -0.18 -10.21
C GLY A 65 16.00 -0.42 -11.65
N ARG A 66 15.13 -0.97 -12.45
CA ARG A 66 15.31 -1.12 -13.91
C ARG A 66 14.45 -0.10 -14.66
N GLU A 67 13.19 -0.03 -14.27
CA GLU A 67 12.15 0.85 -14.84
C GLU A 67 11.65 1.87 -13.80
N THR A 68 12.05 1.71 -12.52
CA THR A 68 11.70 2.56 -11.38
C THR A 68 12.94 3.26 -10.82
N GLY A 69 12.75 4.25 -9.95
CA GLY A 69 13.86 4.98 -9.30
C GLY A 69 14.70 4.16 -8.32
N GLY A 70 14.39 2.87 -8.17
CA GLY A 70 15.05 2.00 -7.20
C GLY A 70 14.56 2.25 -5.76
N HIS A 71 15.21 1.62 -4.80
CA HIS A 71 14.70 1.57 -3.41
C HIS A 71 15.83 1.79 -2.40
N LEU A 72 15.46 2.17 -1.19
CA LEU A 72 16.40 2.29 -0.06
C LEU A 72 16.15 1.16 0.93
N LEU A 73 17.24 0.53 1.37
CA LEU A 73 17.26 -0.40 2.48
C LEU A 73 18.15 0.16 3.58
N ALA A 74 17.55 0.60 4.68
CA ALA A 74 18.26 1.15 5.83
C ALA A 74 18.30 0.13 6.98
N VAL A 75 19.51 -0.14 7.47
CA VAL A 75 19.78 -1.10 8.55
C VAL A 75 20.63 -0.41 9.62
N PRO A 76 20.31 -0.49 10.91
CA PRO A 76 21.16 0.09 11.96
C PRO A 76 22.59 -0.42 11.87
N ARG A 77 23.59 0.48 11.96
CA ARG A 77 25.03 0.13 11.81
C ARG A 77 25.48 -0.85 12.88
N ASN A 78 24.98 -0.68 14.11
CA ASN A 78 25.36 -1.48 15.28
C ASN A 78 24.33 -2.56 15.64
N ARG A 79 23.65 -3.11 14.62
CA ARG A 79 22.64 -4.16 14.85
C ARG A 79 23.29 -5.42 15.43
N ASP A 80 22.77 -5.91 16.56
CA ASP A 80 22.96 -7.30 16.98
C ASP A 80 22.25 -8.25 16.00
N ARG A 81 23.02 -9.19 15.43
CA ARG A 81 22.49 -10.16 14.45
C ARG A 81 21.57 -11.20 15.09
N GLY A 82 21.65 -11.40 16.40
CA GLY A 82 20.75 -12.28 17.15
C GLY A 82 19.42 -11.63 17.50
N MET A 83 19.29 -10.31 17.37
CA MET A 83 18.06 -9.58 17.67
C MET A 83 17.01 -9.81 16.57
N PRO A 84 15.74 -10.06 16.95
CA PRO A 84 14.62 -10.08 15.99
C PRO A 84 14.59 -8.81 15.12
N VAL A 85 13.92 -8.88 13.98
CA VAL A 85 13.75 -7.75 13.08
C VAL A 85 12.31 -7.25 13.14
N GLN A 86 12.15 -5.93 13.15
CA GLN A 86 10.90 -5.25 12.86
C GLN A 86 11.09 -4.37 11.62
N LEU A 87 10.19 -4.55 10.67
CA LEU A 87 10.27 -3.91 9.36
C LEU A 87 9.38 -2.68 9.33
N LEU A 88 9.92 -1.54 8.91
CA LEU A 88 9.15 -0.37 8.47
C LEU A 88 9.11 -0.37 6.95
N VAL A 89 7.94 -0.13 6.37
CA VAL A 89 7.77 -0.01 4.91
C VAL A 89 7.08 1.29 4.60
N GLY A 90 7.61 2.00 3.62
CA GLY A 90 7.03 3.20 3.05
C GLY A 90 7.53 3.43 1.64
N HIS A 91 6.89 4.35 0.91
CA HIS A 91 7.26 4.69 -0.45
C HIS A 91 7.50 6.18 -0.63
N THR A 92 8.33 6.52 -1.62
CA THR A 92 8.64 7.91 -2.00
C THR A 92 7.93 8.35 -3.25
N ASP A 93 7.48 7.40 -4.05
CA ASP A 93 6.77 7.70 -5.28
C ASP A 93 5.37 8.25 -5.02
N THR A 94 4.85 8.95 -5.99
CA THR A 94 3.53 9.56 -5.98
C THR A 94 2.84 9.38 -7.34
N VAL A 95 1.52 9.47 -7.35
CA VAL A 95 0.72 9.47 -8.60
C VAL A 95 0.82 10.79 -9.38
N TRP A 96 1.44 11.80 -8.80
CA TRP A 96 1.44 13.16 -9.32
C TRP A 96 2.52 13.33 -10.40
N PRO A 97 2.19 13.83 -11.61
CA PRO A 97 3.18 14.08 -12.66
C PRO A 97 4.12 15.24 -12.30
N ILE A 98 5.27 15.29 -12.96
CA ILE A 98 6.20 16.42 -12.85
C ILE A 98 5.51 17.73 -13.23
N GLY A 99 5.77 18.79 -12.46
CA GLY A 99 5.17 20.12 -12.60
C GLY A 99 3.86 20.27 -11.80
N THR A 100 3.42 19.26 -11.06
CA THR A 100 2.22 19.36 -10.21
C THR A 100 2.38 20.43 -9.13
N THR A 101 3.57 20.62 -8.58
CA THR A 101 3.85 21.66 -7.57
C THR A 101 3.62 23.09 -8.06
N ASP A 102 3.58 23.35 -9.37
CA ASP A 102 3.20 24.65 -9.92
C ASP A 102 1.71 24.96 -9.69
N SER A 103 0.85 23.95 -9.73
CA SER A 103 -0.61 24.08 -9.57
C SER A 103 -1.12 23.65 -8.19
N MET A 104 -0.36 22.82 -7.50
CA MET A 104 -0.62 22.30 -6.16
C MET A 104 0.64 22.50 -5.30
N PRO A 105 0.98 23.75 -4.94
CA PRO A 105 2.20 24.06 -4.21
C PRO A 105 2.18 23.47 -2.80
N VAL A 106 3.37 23.11 -2.30
CA VAL A 106 3.51 22.68 -0.90
C VAL A 106 3.44 23.92 0.00
N VAL A 107 2.34 24.07 0.72
CA VAL A 107 2.07 25.24 1.56
C VAL A 107 1.56 24.83 2.94
N ILE A 108 1.79 25.71 3.91
CA ILE A 108 1.29 25.56 5.28
C ILE A 108 0.22 26.62 5.51
N GLU A 109 -1.02 26.20 5.76
CA GLU A 109 -2.13 27.09 6.06
C GLU A 109 -2.92 26.58 7.28
N ASN A 110 -3.07 27.43 8.28
CA ASN A 110 -3.87 27.14 9.49
C ASN A 110 -3.51 25.80 10.19
N GLY A 111 -2.23 25.43 10.20
CA GLY A 111 -1.76 24.16 10.80
C GLY A 111 -2.00 22.93 9.94
N ILE A 112 -2.29 23.12 8.66
CA ILE A 112 -2.45 22.09 7.64
C ILE A 112 -1.30 22.25 6.62
N VAL A 113 -0.66 21.12 6.28
CA VAL A 113 0.36 21.06 5.23
C VAL A 113 -0.30 20.49 3.98
N HIS A 114 -0.47 21.31 2.96
CA HIS A 114 -1.01 20.91 1.66
C HIS A 114 0.13 20.56 0.70
N GLY A 115 -0.11 19.69 -0.26
CA GLY A 115 0.82 19.41 -1.33
C GLY A 115 0.83 17.95 -1.76
N PRO A 116 1.39 17.65 -2.96
CA PRO A 116 1.42 16.31 -3.52
C PRO A 116 2.30 15.37 -2.70
N GLY A 117 1.77 14.19 -2.37
CA GLY A 117 2.48 13.17 -1.59
C GLY A 117 2.71 13.53 -0.11
N THR A 118 2.09 14.62 0.40
CA THR A 118 2.19 14.97 1.82
C THR A 118 1.48 13.93 2.68
N PHE A 119 0.30 13.50 2.27
CA PHE A 119 -0.52 12.52 2.97
C PHE A 119 -0.14 11.10 2.54
N ASP A 120 0.01 10.86 1.26
CA ASP A 120 0.37 9.56 0.66
C ASP A 120 1.76 9.63 -0.01
N MET A 121 2.88 9.14 0.69
CA MET A 121 2.86 8.87 2.14
C MET A 121 4.08 9.51 2.86
N LYS A 122 4.60 10.65 2.32
CA LYS A 122 5.81 11.31 2.87
C LYS A 122 5.62 11.74 4.33
N GLY A 123 4.40 12.09 4.75
CA GLY A 123 4.10 12.37 6.14
C GLY A 123 4.30 11.16 7.06
N GLY A 124 3.96 9.97 6.61
CA GLY A 124 4.24 8.72 7.33
C GLY A 124 5.76 8.45 7.47
N ILE A 125 6.53 8.75 6.43
CA ILE A 125 8.00 8.67 6.46
C ILE A 125 8.56 9.63 7.51
N VAL A 126 8.11 10.89 7.52
CA VAL A 126 8.54 11.88 8.54
C VAL A 126 8.23 11.39 9.95
N GLN A 127 7.02 10.90 10.19
CA GLN A 127 6.62 10.37 11.50
C GLN A 127 7.55 9.24 11.96
N ALA A 128 7.89 8.32 11.07
CA ALA A 128 8.79 7.21 11.40
C ALA A 128 10.21 7.69 11.71
N MET A 129 10.72 8.68 10.99
CA MET A 129 12.01 9.30 11.30
C MET A 129 12.05 9.91 12.69
N PHE A 130 11.04 10.70 13.02
CA PHE A 130 10.98 11.35 14.32
C PHE A 130 10.69 10.37 15.47
N ALA A 131 9.91 9.30 15.23
CA ALA A 131 9.73 8.21 16.18
C ALA A 131 11.07 7.53 16.52
N LEU A 132 11.88 7.19 15.52
CA LEU A 132 13.19 6.59 15.71
C LEU A 132 14.17 7.56 16.42
N ARG A 133 14.15 8.85 16.06
CA ARG A 133 14.94 9.90 16.72
C ARG A 133 14.57 10.04 18.21
N ALA A 134 13.28 10.11 18.52
CA ALA A 134 12.77 10.24 19.88
C ALA A 134 13.21 9.06 20.76
N ILE A 135 13.06 7.81 20.27
CA ILE A 135 13.50 6.61 21.00
C ILE A 135 14.99 6.70 21.35
N ARG A 136 15.83 7.10 20.39
CA ARG A 136 17.29 7.23 20.61
C ARG A 136 17.64 8.38 21.54
N SER A 137 17.04 9.56 21.32
CA SER A 137 17.33 10.76 22.15
C SER A 137 16.96 10.56 23.60
N LEU A 138 15.91 9.78 23.87
CA LEU A 138 15.45 9.45 25.21
C LEU A 138 16.16 8.21 25.80
N GLY A 139 17.06 7.58 25.04
CA GLY A 139 17.87 6.46 25.52
C GLY A 139 17.10 5.14 25.67
N PHE A 140 16.00 4.95 24.97
CA PHE A 140 15.26 3.69 24.96
C PHE A 140 15.87 2.68 24.00
N GLU A 141 15.86 1.40 24.39
CA GLU A 141 16.39 0.30 23.60
C GLU A 141 15.28 -0.42 22.84
N PHE A 142 15.56 -0.78 21.58
CA PHE A 142 14.63 -1.53 20.75
C PHE A 142 14.61 -3.02 21.14
N PRO A 143 13.44 -3.66 21.32
CA PRO A 143 13.35 -5.11 21.52
C PRO A 143 13.57 -5.91 20.23
N ALA A 144 13.49 -5.24 19.08
CA ALA A 144 13.77 -5.78 17.75
C ALA A 144 14.45 -4.72 16.89
N ALA A 145 15.38 -5.12 16.04
CA ALA A 145 16.11 -4.19 15.18
C ALA A 145 15.19 -3.55 14.14
N PRO A 146 15.06 -2.21 14.09
CA PRO A 146 14.25 -1.56 13.08
C PRO A 146 15.01 -1.56 11.74
N ILE A 147 14.51 -2.30 10.76
CA ILE A 147 14.97 -2.22 9.38
C ILE A 147 13.93 -1.45 8.60
N TRP A 148 14.37 -0.55 7.74
CA TRP A 148 13.44 0.25 6.95
C TRP A 148 13.66 0.00 5.45
N PHE A 149 12.61 -0.36 4.75
CA PHE A 149 12.57 -0.48 3.31
C PHE A 149 11.68 0.63 2.75
N ILE A 150 12.22 1.46 1.86
CA ILE A 150 11.53 2.57 1.23
C ILE A 150 11.61 2.35 -0.28
N ASN A 151 10.48 2.12 -0.90
CA ASN A 151 10.42 1.88 -2.35
C ASN A 151 10.00 3.14 -3.13
N SER A 152 10.00 3.03 -4.46
CA SER A 152 9.65 4.08 -5.40
C SER A 152 8.71 3.59 -6.51
N ASP A 153 7.92 2.55 -6.22
CA ASP A 153 7.04 1.90 -7.18
C ASP A 153 5.75 1.34 -6.54
N GLU A 154 5.40 1.82 -5.34
CA GLU A 154 4.19 1.37 -4.65
C GLU A 154 2.94 1.75 -5.45
N GLU A 155 2.84 2.97 -5.91
CA GLU A 155 1.69 3.56 -6.59
C GLU A 155 1.35 2.87 -7.93
N ILE A 156 2.30 2.13 -8.48
CA ILE A 156 2.11 1.30 -9.68
C ILE A 156 2.02 -0.20 -9.36
N GLY A 157 1.91 -0.56 -8.08
CA GLY A 157 1.71 -1.93 -7.59
C GLY A 157 2.98 -2.70 -7.29
N SER A 158 4.07 -2.02 -6.96
CA SER A 158 5.34 -2.58 -6.48
C SER A 158 6.00 -3.62 -7.44
N PRO A 159 6.04 -3.38 -8.77
CA PRO A 159 6.49 -4.40 -9.73
C PRO A 159 7.94 -4.86 -9.49
N GLU A 160 8.81 -3.98 -9.02
CA GLU A 160 10.22 -4.29 -8.76
C GLU A 160 10.50 -4.50 -7.27
N SER A 161 9.85 -3.73 -6.38
CA SER A 161 10.08 -3.78 -4.93
C SER A 161 9.46 -4.99 -4.25
N GLN A 162 8.34 -5.52 -4.73
CA GLN A 162 7.59 -6.61 -4.08
C GLN A 162 8.47 -7.82 -3.69
N ARG A 163 9.45 -8.18 -4.54
CA ARG A 163 10.38 -9.28 -4.25
C ARG A 163 11.24 -9.02 -3.01
N TYR A 164 11.64 -7.76 -2.78
CA TYR A 164 12.43 -7.34 -1.63
C TYR A 164 11.56 -7.24 -0.38
N VAL A 165 10.36 -6.64 -0.50
CA VAL A 165 9.36 -6.61 0.58
C VAL A 165 9.10 -8.03 1.07
N ARG A 166 8.85 -8.98 0.17
CA ARG A 166 8.65 -10.40 0.49
C ARG A 166 9.86 -11.03 1.19
N MET A 167 11.07 -10.77 0.67
CA MET A 167 12.30 -11.33 1.24
C MET A 167 12.56 -10.82 2.66
N ILE A 168 12.40 -9.51 2.88
CA ILE A 168 12.68 -8.88 4.19
C ILE A 168 11.58 -9.28 5.19
N SER A 169 10.32 -9.31 4.76
CA SER A 169 9.20 -9.70 5.62
C SER A 169 9.33 -11.12 6.17
N ARG A 170 9.87 -12.06 5.38
CA ARG A 170 10.15 -13.43 5.84
C ARG A 170 11.17 -13.51 6.96
N ALA A 171 12.04 -12.51 7.07
CA ALA A 171 13.07 -12.41 8.10
C ALA A 171 12.65 -11.46 9.24
N SER A 172 11.42 -11.00 9.25
CA SER A 172 10.90 -10.01 10.19
C SER A 172 9.84 -10.62 11.10
N ALA A 173 9.91 -10.35 12.39
CA ALA A 173 8.88 -10.74 13.34
C ALA A 173 7.58 -9.95 13.11
N ARG A 174 7.70 -8.69 12.74
CA ARG A 174 6.56 -7.80 12.46
C ARG A 174 6.91 -6.72 11.45
N ALA A 175 5.86 -6.16 10.82
CA ALA A 175 5.97 -5.07 9.85
C ALA A 175 4.97 -3.95 10.17
N PHE A 176 5.44 -2.71 10.04
CA PHE A 176 4.70 -1.47 10.23
C PHE A 176 4.66 -0.73 8.90
N ILE A 177 3.46 -0.50 8.37
CA ILE A 177 3.26 0.14 7.08
C ILE A 177 2.86 1.59 7.33
N LEU A 178 3.62 2.50 6.72
CA LEU A 178 3.55 3.93 6.98
C LEU A 178 2.51 4.66 6.12
N GLU A 179 1.60 3.90 5.51
CA GLU A 179 0.44 4.39 4.79
C GLU A 179 -0.44 5.29 5.65
N PRO A 180 -1.16 6.27 5.07
CA PRO A 180 -2.09 7.11 5.80
C PRO A 180 -3.10 6.32 6.64
N GLY A 181 -3.63 6.93 7.69
CA GLY A 181 -4.79 6.40 8.41
C GLY A 181 -6.03 6.33 7.52
N LEU A 182 -6.98 5.45 7.84
CA LEU A 182 -8.24 5.35 7.11
C LEU A 182 -9.25 6.37 7.63
N GLY A 183 -9.74 7.21 6.72
CA GLY A 183 -10.68 8.30 7.03
C GLY A 183 -10.03 9.43 7.84
N THR A 184 -10.79 10.48 8.10
CA THR A 184 -10.32 11.67 8.85
C THR A 184 -9.99 11.36 10.30
N ASP A 185 -10.57 10.29 10.86
CA ASP A 185 -10.30 9.80 12.22
C ASP A 185 -8.99 9.00 12.30
N GLY A 186 -8.40 8.66 11.15
CA GLY A 186 -7.11 7.98 11.07
C GLY A 186 -7.10 6.58 11.63
N LYS A 187 -8.14 5.78 11.38
CA LYS A 187 -8.22 4.37 11.81
C LYS A 187 -7.06 3.57 11.28
N LEU A 188 -6.54 2.66 12.08
CA LEU A 188 -5.51 1.73 11.64
C LEU A 188 -6.11 0.68 10.69
N LYS A 189 -5.35 0.31 9.69
CA LYS A 189 -5.80 -0.67 8.69
C LYS A 189 -5.38 -2.07 9.13
N THR A 190 -6.31 -2.83 9.70
CA THR A 190 -6.11 -4.23 10.12
C THR A 190 -6.52 -5.23 9.07
N ALA A 191 -7.14 -4.75 8.00
CA ALA A 191 -7.46 -5.52 6.80
C ALA A 191 -7.39 -4.64 5.55
N ARG A 192 -6.96 -5.23 4.44
CA ARG A 192 -7.03 -4.67 3.09
C ARG A 192 -7.54 -5.72 2.13
N LYS A 193 -8.36 -5.32 1.16
CA LYS A 193 -8.76 -6.23 0.09
C LYS A 193 -7.55 -6.63 -0.75
N GLY A 194 -7.53 -7.89 -1.19
CA GLY A 194 -6.66 -8.35 -2.25
C GLY A 194 -7.14 -7.83 -3.60
N VAL A 195 -6.21 -7.70 -4.54
CA VAL A 195 -6.43 -7.17 -5.88
C VAL A 195 -6.07 -8.22 -6.91
N GLY A 196 -7.00 -8.50 -7.81
CA GLY A 196 -6.79 -9.33 -8.98
C GLY A 196 -7.09 -8.58 -10.26
N ARG A 197 -6.33 -8.88 -11.29
CA ARG A 197 -6.60 -8.43 -12.66
C ARG A 197 -6.63 -9.61 -13.60
N PHE A 198 -7.67 -9.68 -14.41
CA PHE A 198 -7.82 -10.72 -15.42
C PHE A 198 -8.12 -10.07 -16.77
N ARG A 199 -7.71 -10.78 -17.80
CA ARG A 199 -8.02 -10.47 -19.18
C ARG A 199 -8.70 -11.69 -19.78
N VAL A 200 -9.87 -11.49 -20.40
CA VAL A 200 -10.59 -12.52 -21.12
C VAL A 200 -10.60 -12.16 -22.59
N LEU A 201 -9.88 -12.91 -23.40
CA LEU A 201 -9.87 -12.79 -24.85
C LEU A 201 -10.87 -13.79 -25.41
N ILE A 202 -11.74 -13.33 -26.30
CA ILE A 202 -12.79 -14.09 -26.93
C ILE A 202 -12.48 -14.21 -28.42
N HIS A 203 -12.41 -15.43 -28.92
CA HIS A 203 -12.26 -15.73 -30.34
C HIS A 203 -13.59 -16.18 -30.91
N GLY A 204 -13.93 -15.64 -32.04
CA GLY A 204 -15.07 -15.97 -32.87
C GLY A 204 -14.66 -16.20 -34.32
N GLU A 205 -15.62 -16.13 -35.22
CA GLU A 205 -15.42 -16.29 -36.66
C GLU A 205 -16.13 -15.18 -37.42
N ALA A 206 -15.36 -14.44 -38.25
CA ALA A 206 -15.90 -13.34 -39.02
C ALA A 206 -16.85 -13.82 -40.13
N ALA A 207 -18.00 -13.17 -40.29
CA ALA A 207 -18.92 -13.38 -41.38
C ALA A 207 -19.68 -12.08 -41.69
N HIS A 208 -20.16 -11.92 -42.91
CA HIS A 208 -21.00 -10.79 -43.29
C HIS A 208 -22.41 -10.98 -42.71
N SER A 209 -22.81 -10.13 -41.75
CA SER A 209 -24.06 -10.30 -40.98
C SER A 209 -25.36 -10.31 -41.82
N GLY A 210 -25.36 -9.66 -42.98
CA GLY A 210 -26.51 -9.56 -43.86
C GLY A 210 -26.50 -10.54 -45.06
N LEU A 211 -25.30 -10.88 -45.57
CA LEU A 211 -25.20 -11.78 -46.73
C LEU A 211 -25.22 -13.26 -46.30
N ASP A 212 -24.61 -13.58 -45.18
CA ASP A 212 -24.56 -14.93 -44.63
C ASP A 212 -24.84 -14.90 -43.11
N PRO A 213 -26.08 -14.73 -42.71
CA PRO A 213 -26.42 -14.57 -41.29
C PRO A 213 -26.24 -15.86 -40.47
N THR A 214 -26.16 -17.01 -41.15
CA THR A 214 -25.99 -18.34 -40.52
C THR A 214 -24.55 -18.72 -40.26
N SER A 215 -23.60 -18.16 -41.00
CA SER A 215 -22.17 -18.41 -40.84
C SER A 215 -21.50 -17.52 -39.81
N GLY A 216 -20.34 -17.96 -39.32
CA GLY A 216 -19.51 -17.27 -38.37
C GLY A 216 -20.07 -17.26 -36.94
N ALA A 217 -19.25 -16.82 -36.00
CA ALA A 217 -19.54 -16.73 -34.57
C ALA A 217 -19.12 -15.36 -34.01
N SER A 218 -20.03 -14.63 -33.38
CA SER A 218 -19.75 -13.28 -32.91
C SER A 218 -19.07 -13.29 -31.55
N ALA A 219 -17.79 -12.87 -31.50
CA ALA A 219 -17.08 -12.68 -30.26
C ALA A 219 -17.73 -11.59 -29.37
N ILE A 220 -18.36 -10.55 -29.94
CA ILE A 220 -19.09 -9.54 -29.16
C ILE A 220 -20.35 -10.12 -28.51
N GLN A 221 -21.05 -11.06 -29.17
CA GLN A 221 -22.19 -11.73 -28.55
C GLN A 221 -21.72 -12.55 -27.35
N GLU A 222 -20.59 -13.25 -27.49
CA GLU A 222 -20.02 -14.01 -26.37
C GLU A 222 -19.48 -13.09 -25.29
N LEU A 223 -18.86 -11.94 -25.62
CA LEU A 223 -18.44 -10.93 -24.66
C LEU A 223 -19.60 -10.51 -23.74
N ALA A 224 -20.79 -10.29 -24.27
CA ALA A 224 -21.96 -9.95 -23.46
C ALA A 224 -22.30 -11.07 -22.45
N ASN A 225 -22.20 -12.35 -22.85
CA ASN A 225 -22.39 -13.48 -21.96
C ASN A 225 -21.31 -13.53 -20.87
N VAL A 226 -20.03 -13.31 -21.23
CA VAL A 226 -18.87 -13.29 -20.32
C VAL A 226 -19.00 -12.17 -19.31
N VAL A 227 -19.32 -10.94 -19.74
CA VAL A 227 -19.56 -9.80 -18.84
C VAL A 227 -20.65 -10.12 -17.81
N HIS A 228 -21.75 -10.71 -18.25
CA HIS A 228 -22.84 -11.07 -17.34
C HIS A 228 -22.44 -12.15 -16.34
N GLN A 229 -21.68 -13.16 -16.77
CA GLN A 229 -21.16 -14.20 -15.87
C GLN A 229 -20.16 -13.64 -14.86
N LEU A 230 -19.24 -12.76 -15.29
CA LEU A 230 -18.24 -12.14 -14.42
C LEU A 230 -18.88 -11.26 -13.34
N HIS A 231 -19.80 -10.38 -13.71
CA HIS A 231 -20.51 -9.55 -12.72
C HIS A 231 -21.34 -10.39 -11.74
N GLY A 232 -21.82 -11.55 -12.15
CA GLY A 232 -22.50 -12.50 -11.29
C GLY A 232 -21.65 -13.15 -10.21
N LEU A 233 -20.31 -13.00 -10.27
CA LEU A 233 -19.39 -13.46 -9.22
C LEU A 233 -19.25 -12.47 -8.06
N THR A 234 -19.81 -11.26 -8.16
CA THR A 234 -19.79 -10.27 -7.07
C THR A 234 -20.63 -10.76 -5.90
N ASP A 235 -20.03 -10.74 -4.70
CA ASP A 235 -20.64 -11.09 -3.44
C ASP A 235 -20.23 -10.05 -2.37
N LEU A 236 -21.07 -9.05 -2.18
CA LEU A 236 -20.77 -7.93 -1.29
C LEU A 236 -20.77 -8.36 0.20
N GLU A 237 -21.50 -9.41 0.57
CA GLU A 237 -21.53 -9.93 1.94
C GLU A 237 -20.18 -10.55 2.30
N ARG A 238 -19.55 -11.24 1.34
CA ARG A 238 -18.20 -11.79 1.47
C ARG A 238 -17.10 -10.77 1.13
N GLY A 239 -17.47 -9.56 0.72
CA GLY A 239 -16.54 -8.51 0.33
C GLY A 239 -15.86 -8.74 -1.04
N ILE A 240 -16.45 -9.58 -1.89
CA ILE A 240 -15.98 -9.89 -3.24
C ILE A 240 -16.59 -8.89 -4.21
N THR A 241 -15.76 -8.25 -5.05
CA THR A 241 -16.23 -7.46 -6.19
C THR A 241 -15.53 -7.91 -7.46
N VAL A 242 -16.30 -8.08 -8.53
CA VAL A 242 -15.78 -8.39 -9.87
C VAL A 242 -16.36 -7.37 -10.83
N ASN A 243 -15.50 -6.58 -11.43
CA ASN A 243 -15.90 -5.50 -12.32
C ASN A 243 -15.20 -5.65 -13.68
N VAL A 244 -15.98 -5.67 -14.75
CA VAL A 244 -15.46 -5.53 -16.12
C VAL A 244 -15.38 -4.04 -16.41
N GLY A 245 -14.18 -3.47 -16.33
CA GLY A 245 -13.94 -2.03 -16.46
C GLY A 245 -13.70 -1.56 -17.88
N VAL A 246 -13.12 -2.44 -18.72
CA VAL A 246 -12.78 -2.14 -20.12
C VAL A 246 -13.24 -3.29 -21.01
N VAL A 247 -13.82 -2.96 -22.17
CA VAL A 247 -14.16 -3.93 -23.23
C VAL A 247 -13.76 -3.36 -24.59
N GLN A 248 -13.29 -4.25 -25.47
CA GLN A 248 -12.98 -3.92 -26.85
C GLN A 248 -13.48 -5.05 -27.77
N GLY A 249 -13.80 -4.75 -29.03
CA GLY A 249 -14.17 -5.79 -29.99
C GLY A 249 -14.78 -5.29 -31.28
N GLY A 250 -14.66 -6.14 -32.33
CA GLY A 250 -15.23 -5.89 -33.65
C GLY A 250 -14.45 -4.86 -34.48
N THR A 251 -14.78 -4.80 -35.77
CA THR A 251 -14.12 -3.91 -36.73
C THR A 251 -15.09 -3.08 -37.56
N ARG A 252 -16.27 -3.64 -37.91
CA ARG A 252 -17.30 -3.01 -38.73
C ARG A 252 -18.70 -3.47 -38.31
N VAL A 253 -19.69 -2.60 -38.43
CA VAL A 253 -21.08 -2.87 -38.02
C VAL A 253 -21.76 -4.02 -38.76
N ASN A 254 -21.33 -4.32 -39.98
CA ASN A 254 -21.88 -5.39 -40.82
C ASN A 254 -21.07 -6.67 -40.83
N VAL A 255 -20.11 -6.82 -39.88
CA VAL A 255 -19.26 -8.01 -39.77
C VAL A 255 -19.42 -8.61 -38.35
N LYS A 256 -19.69 -9.90 -38.24
CA LYS A 256 -19.59 -10.63 -36.97
C LYS A 256 -18.16 -10.50 -36.47
N ALA A 257 -17.98 -10.07 -35.21
CA ALA A 257 -16.66 -9.87 -34.65
C ALA A 257 -15.89 -11.18 -34.47
N ALA A 258 -14.68 -11.24 -35.03
CA ALA A 258 -13.77 -12.38 -34.84
C ALA A 258 -13.07 -12.34 -33.49
N GLU A 259 -12.92 -11.15 -32.89
CA GLU A 259 -12.25 -11.00 -31.60
C GLU A 259 -12.99 -9.97 -30.74
N ALA A 260 -12.99 -10.21 -29.45
CA ALA A 260 -13.39 -9.28 -28.41
C ALA A 260 -12.63 -9.54 -27.12
N GLU A 261 -12.55 -8.55 -26.26
CA GLU A 261 -11.76 -8.60 -25.03
C GLU A 261 -12.46 -7.92 -23.88
N ALA A 262 -12.25 -8.44 -22.66
CA ALA A 262 -12.65 -7.83 -21.41
C ALA A 262 -11.47 -7.74 -20.44
N GLU A 263 -11.28 -6.58 -19.79
CA GLU A 263 -10.38 -6.39 -18.66
C GLU A 263 -11.20 -6.33 -17.37
N VAL A 264 -10.76 -7.10 -16.36
CA VAL A 264 -11.52 -7.39 -15.15
C VAL A 264 -10.71 -7.01 -13.92
N ASP A 265 -11.25 -6.14 -13.07
CA ASP A 265 -10.77 -5.88 -11.70
C ASP A 265 -11.51 -6.78 -10.73
N VAL A 266 -10.75 -7.40 -9.83
CA VAL A 266 -11.27 -8.27 -8.77
C VAL A 266 -10.76 -7.78 -7.42
N ARG A 267 -11.67 -7.67 -6.44
CA ARG A 267 -11.31 -7.40 -5.05
C ARG A 267 -11.85 -8.52 -4.17
N VAL A 268 -11.02 -9.01 -3.24
CA VAL A 268 -11.38 -10.12 -2.34
C VAL A 268 -10.94 -9.83 -0.91
N ALA A 269 -11.70 -10.32 0.07
CA ALA A 269 -11.40 -10.11 1.48
C ALA A 269 -10.50 -11.21 2.07
N SER A 270 -10.44 -12.39 1.44
CA SER A 270 -9.62 -13.52 1.88
C SER A 270 -8.90 -14.21 0.70
N MET A 271 -7.83 -14.95 0.99
CA MET A 271 -7.14 -15.76 -0.01
C MET A 271 -8.04 -16.88 -0.54
N ASP A 272 -8.85 -17.50 0.31
CA ASP A 272 -9.80 -18.54 -0.10
C ASP A 272 -10.79 -18.02 -1.13
N ASP A 273 -11.30 -16.79 -0.93
CA ASP A 273 -12.17 -16.10 -1.89
C ASP A 273 -11.43 -15.79 -3.19
N GLY A 274 -10.17 -15.33 -3.09
CA GLY A 274 -9.32 -15.08 -4.25
C GLY A 274 -9.10 -16.31 -5.12
N GLU A 275 -8.84 -17.45 -4.48
CA GLU A 275 -8.72 -18.72 -5.18
C GLU A 275 -10.05 -19.19 -5.79
N ALA A 276 -11.16 -19.03 -5.07
CA ALA A 276 -12.48 -19.40 -5.56
C ALA A 276 -12.88 -18.58 -6.79
N VAL A 277 -12.71 -17.26 -6.74
CA VAL A 277 -12.99 -16.36 -7.87
C VAL A 277 -12.05 -16.65 -9.04
N THR A 278 -10.75 -16.89 -8.78
CA THR A 278 -9.79 -17.27 -9.83
C THR A 278 -10.21 -18.56 -10.54
N ARG A 279 -10.64 -19.57 -9.80
CA ARG A 279 -11.16 -20.82 -10.39
C ARG A 279 -12.42 -20.57 -11.21
N ALA A 280 -13.33 -19.73 -10.72
CA ALA A 280 -14.58 -19.40 -11.43
C ALA A 280 -14.29 -18.67 -12.75
N ILE A 281 -13.40 -17.67 -12.75
CA ILE A 281 -13.05 -16.91 -13.95
C ILE A 281 -12.33 -17.80 -14.97
N ARG A 282 -11.39 -18.62 -14.52
CA ARG A 282 -10.68 -19.58 -15.41
C ARG A 282 -11.56 -20.72 -15.91
N GLY A 283 -12.65 -21.01 -15.19
CA GLY A 283 -13.64 -22.01 -15.55
C GLY A 283 -14.77 -21.50 -16.45
N LEU A 284 -14.71 -20.25 -16.93
CA LEU A 284 -15.67 -19.72 -17.88
C LEU A 284 -15.73 -20.58 -19.13
N THR A 285 -16.94 -20.87 -19.57
CA THR A 285 -17.18 -21.65 -20.79
C THR A 285 -18.00 -20.83 -21.77
N PRO A 286 -17.67 -20.85 -23.08
CA PRO A 286 -18.39 -20.10 -24.07
C PRO A 286 -19.83 -20.62 -24.22
N ARG A 287 -20.78 -19.69 -24.38
CA ARG A 287 -22.21 -19.97 -24.61
C ARG A 287 -22.61 -19.81 -26.06
N THR A 288 -21.90 -18.97 -26.80
CA THR A 288 -22.12 -18.76 -28.23
C THR A 288 -21.41 -19.86 -29.03
N PRO A 289 -22.11 -20.72 -29.79
CA PRO A 289 -21.51 -21.75 -30.60
C PRO A 289 -20.44 -21.18 -31.55
N GLY A 290 -19.30 -21.85 -31.66
CA GLY A 290 -18.20 -21.44 -32.52
C GLY A 290 -17.26 -20.39 -31.95
N THR A 291 -17.45 -20.00 -30.67
CA THR A 291 -16.51 -19.13 -29.94
C THR A 291 -15.62 -19.92 -28.98
N SER A 292 -14.49 -19.35 -28.63
CA SER A 292 -13.60 -19.86 -27.58
C SER A 292 -13.10 -18.71 -26.68
N LEU A 293 -12.66 -19.06 -25.47
CA LEU A 293 -12.16 -18.13 -24.47
C LEU A 293 -10.72 -18.43 -24.11
N GLU A 294 -9.92 -17.37 -23.97
CA GLU A 294 -8.59 -17.42 -23.38
C GLU A 294 -8.57 -16.49 -22.17
N VAL A 295 -8.23 -17.04 -20.99
CA VAL A 295 -8.22 -16.28 -19.72
C VAL A 295 -6.80 -16.20 -19.21
N SER A 296 -6.33 -14.98 -18.99
CA SER A 296 -5.04 -14.69 -18.37
C SER A 296 -5.20 -13.81 -17.12
N GLY A 297 -4.12 -13.70 -16.32
CA GLY A 297 -4.14 -12.93 -15.09
C GLY A 297 -4.38 -13.77 -13.82
N GLY A 298 -4.67 -13.10 -12.72
CA GLY A 298 -4.86 -13.69 -11.39
C GLY A 298 -4.87 -12.65 -10.27
N ILE A 299 -4.80 -13.12 -9.03
CA ILE A 299 -4.61 -12.27 -7.85
C ILE A 299 -3.15 -11.79 -7.85
N GLN A 300 -2.95 -10.48 -7.89
CA GLN A 300 -1.64 -9.82 -7.95
C GLN A 300 -1.18 -9.39 -6.56
N ALA A 301 -2.08 -8.82 -5.76
CA ALA A 301 -1.86 -8.51 -4.36
C ALA A 301 -2.79 -9.39 -3.50
N PRO A 302 -2.25 -10.25 -2.61
CA PRO A 302 -3.07 -11.02 -1.67
C PRO A 302 -3.77 -10.06 -0.70
N PRO A 303 -4.88 -10.45 -0.03
CA PRO A 303 -5.48 -9.62 1.00
C PRO A 303 -4.60 -9.55 2.26
N LEU A 304 -4.63 -8.41 2.95
CA LEU A 304 -4.21 -8.33 4.34
C LEU A 304 -5.40 -8.77 5.19
N GLU A 305 -5.27 -9.94 5.81
CA GLU A 305 -6.34 -10.53 6.61
C GLU A 305 -6.11 -10.33 8.12
N ARG A 306 -7.19 -10.30 8.90
CA ARG A 306 -7.12 -10.26 10.38
C ARG A 306 -6.71 -11.61 10.96
N THR A 307 -5.51 -12.08 10.60
CA THR A 307 -4.93 -13.30 11.14
C THR A 307 -4.68 -13.17 12.66
N PRO A 308 -4.54 -14.25 13.41
CA PRO A 308 -4.22 -14.18 14.84
C PRO A 308 -2.97 -13.35 15.16
N ARG A 309 -1.91 -13.41 14.31
CA ARG A 309 -0.69 -12.61 14.48
C ARG A 309 -0.95 -11.11 14.25
N ASN A 310 -1.72 -10.74 13.22
CA ASN A 310 -2.08 -9.34 12.93
C ASN A 310 -2.98 -8.77 14.03
N ARG A 311 -3.89 -9.56 14.58
CA ARG A 311 -4.74 -9.16 15.71
C ARG A 311 -3.95 -8.87 16.98
N ARG A 312 -2.92 -9.69 17.31
CA ARG A 312 -2.03 -9.39 18.44
C ARG A 312 -1.30 -8.05 18.25
N LEU A 313 -0.88 -7.73 17.03
CA LEU A 313 -0.24 -6.46 16.76
C LEU A 313 -1.22 -5.27 16.87
N TRP A 314 -2.47 -5.46 16.49
CA TRP A 314 -3.55 -4.51 16.77
C TRP A 314 -3.79 -4.32 18.28
N GLU A 315 -3.80 -5.40 19.04
CA GLU A 315 -3.93 -5.33 20.52
C GLU A 315 -2.76 -4.55 21.14
N ALA A 316 -1.55 -4.72 20.61
CA ALA A 316 -0.38 -3.92 21.01
C ALA A 316 -0.56 -2.44 20.68
N ALA A 317 -1.18 -2.10 19.54
CA ALA A 317 -1.52 -0.73 19.18
C ALA A 317 -2.56 -0.12 20.11
N LEU A 318 -3.62 -0.85 20.45
CA LEU A 318 -4.60 -0.41 21.45
C LEU A 318 -3.95 -0.12 22.81
N ALA A 319 -3.05 -0.99 23.25
CA ALA A 319 -2.32 -0.77 24.50
C ALA A 319 -1.39 0.45 24.41
N ALA A 320 -0.76 0.73 23.27
CA ALA A 320 0.04 1.93 23.03
C ALA A 320 -0.83 3.18 23.03
N GLY A 321 -1.96 3.17 22.31
CA GLY A 321 -2.94 4.26 22.30
C GLY A 321 -3.43 4.61 23.69
N ASN A 322 -3.80 3.62 24.51
CA ASN A 322 -4.23 3.82 25.89
C ASN A 322 -3.14 4.50 26.75
N ARG A 323 -1.85 4.15 26.55
CA ARG A 323 -0.75 4.81 27.28
C ARG A 323 -0.57 6.27 26.86
N LEU A 324 -0.83 6.58 25.61
CA LEU A 324 -0.76 7.93 25.06
C LEU A 324 -2.04 8.75 25.31
N GLY A 325 -3.11 8.12 25.81
CA GLY A 325 -4.40 8.78 26.02
C GLY A 325 -5.16 9.05 24.72
N ILE A 326 -4.90 8.28 23.67
CA ILE A 326 -5.59 8.37 22.37
C ILE A 326 -6.48 7.16 22.15
N GLU A 327 -7.67 7.40 21.60
CA GLU A 327 -8.58 6.35 21.18
C GLU A 327 -8.22 5.90 19.77
N LEU A 328 -8.11 4.60 19.57
CA LEU A 328 -7.80 4.00 18.27
C LEU A 328 -8.96 3.14 17.79
N GLU A 329 -9.27 3.29 16.52
CA GLU A 329 -10.20 2.42 15.81
C GLU A 329 -9.47 1.65 14.69
N GLU A 330 -10.04 0.52 14.30
CA GLU A 330 -9.57 -0.26 13.16
C GLU A 330 -10.55 -0.22 11.98
N GLY A 331 -10.02 -0.44 10.78
CA GLY A 331 -10.84 -0.48 9.57
C GLY A 331 -10.28 -1.40 8.49
N THR A 332 -11.10 -1.59 7.45
CA THR A 332 -10.73 -2.32 6.23
C THR A 332 -10.57 -1.35 5.07
N SER A 333 -9.43 -1.38 4.39
CA SER A 333 -9.20 -0.61 3.17
C SER A 333 -9.61 -1.41 1.93
N GLY A 334 -10.21 -0.73 0.95
CA GLY A 334 -10.53 -1.31 -0.36
C GLY A 334 -9.34 -1.39 -1.32
N GLY A 335 -8.29 -0.55 -1.09
CA GLY A 335 -7.04 -0.54 -1.86
C GLY A 335 -5.97 -1.45 -1.24
N ALA A 336 -5.06 -1.92 -2.07
CA ALA A 336 -3.88 -2.66 -1.62
C ALA A 336 -2.76 -1.70 -1.21
N SER A 337 -1.74 -2.22 -0.54
CA SER A 337 -0.44 -1.60 -0.27
C SER A 337 0.61 -2.70 -0.11
N ASP A 338 1.85 -2.32 0.18
CA ASP A 338 2.89 -3.28 0.59
C ASP A 338 2.52 -4.10 1.82
N GLY A 339 1.58 -3.59 2.64
CA GLY A 339 0.98 -4.32 3.76
C GLY A 339 0.31 -5.64 3.35
N ASN A 340 -0.23 -5.70 2.14
CA ASN A 340 -0.78 -6.92 1.59
C ASN A 340 0.29 -8.00 1.43
N THR A 341 1.47 -7.62 0.96
CA THR A 341 2.62 -8.54 0.80
C THR A 341 3.23 -8.91 2.14
N THR A 342 3.51 -7.94 3.03
CA THR A 342 4.15 -8.21 4.33
C THR A 342 3.32 -9.12 5.21
N SER A 343 1.98 -8.95 5.18
CA SER A 343 1.04 -9.72 5.99
C SER A 343 1.02 -11.22 5.68
N GLN A 344 1.55 -11.63 4.53
CA GLN A 344 1.67 -13.05 4.19
C GLN A 344 2.77 -13.74 5.01
N TYR A 345 3.74 -12.97 5.51
CA TYR A 345 4.97 -13.51 6.11
C TYR A 345 5.20 -13.05 7.55
N ALA A 346 4.82 -11.83 7.91
CA ALA A 346 5.03 -11.23 9.23
C ALA A 346 3.72 -10.70 9.82
N ALA A 347 3.65 -10.55 11.13
CA ALA A 347 2.60 -9.77 11.77
C ALA A 347 2.62 -8.34 11.20
N THR A 348 1.52 -7.88 10.62
CA THR A 348 1.48 -6.60 9.90
C THR A 348 0.39 -5.69 10.45
N LEU A 349 0.74 -4.42 10.66
CA LEU A 349 -0.19 -3.34 10.97
C LEU A 349 0.04 -2.20 9.99
N ASP A 350 -1.03 -1.71 9.41
CA ASP A 350 -1.01 -0.71 8.36
C ASP A 350 -1.80 0.55 8.76
N GLY A 351 -1.65 1.64 8.01
CA GLY A 351 -2.30 2.90 8.33
C GLY A 351 -1.65 3.65 9.48
N LEU A 352 -0.36 3.45 9.72
CA LEU A 352 0.39 4.10 10.79
C LEU A 352 0.86 5.51 10.46
N GLY A 353 0.70 5.95 9.22
CA GLY A 353 1.08 7.27 8.74
C GLY A 353 0.14 8.39 9.16
N SER A 354 0.13 9.44 8.38
CA SER A 354 -0.45 10.74 8.73
C SER A 354 -1.96 10.74 8.89
N LEU A 355 -2.44 11.72 9.63
CA LEU A 355 -3.84 12.18 9.61
C LEU A 355 -3.97 13.33 8.62
N GLY A 356 -4.98 13.23 7.78
CA GLY A 356 -5.26 14.18 6.71
C GLY A 356 -6.34 13.64 5.81
N ASP A 357 -6.34 14.09 4.57
CA ASP A 357 -7.27 13.61 3.54
C ASP A 357 -6.69 13.89 2.14
N GLY A 358 -7.37 13.36 1.12
CA GLY A 358 -7.11 13.70 -0.26
C GLY A 358 -5.99 12.90 -0.93
N ALA A 359 -5.71 11.65 -0.49
CA ALA A 359 -4.84 10.77 -1.28
C ALA A 359 -5.31 10.75 -2.75
N HIS A 360 -4.41 11.02 -3.69
CA HIS A 360 -4.67 11.13 -5.14
C HIS A 360 -5.67 12.24 -5.54
N ALA A 361 -5.91 13.23 -4.68
CA ALA A 361 -6.84 14.34 -4.94
C ALA A 361 -6.16 15.71 -4.74
N LEU A 362 -6.60 16.71 -5.50
CA LEU A 362 -6.00 18.07 -5.49
C LEU A 362 -6.05 18.78 -4.12
N HIS A 363 -6.80 18.27 -3.16
CA HIS A 363 -6.86 18.80 -1.81
C HIS A 363 -6.03 17.99 -0.80
N GLU A 364 -5.08 17.20 -1.30
CA GLU A 364 -4.20 16.39 -0.47
C GLU A 364 -3.53 17.23 0.62
N HIS A 365 -3.63 16.75 1.87
CA HIS A 365 -3.09 17.48 3.01
C HIS A 365 -2.87 16.62 4.25
N VAL A 366 -2.03 17.13 5.14
CA VAL A 366 -1.74 16.57 6.48
C VAL A 366 -2.05 17.57 7.57
N VAL A 367 -2.62 17.08 8.67
CA VAL A 367 -2.86 17.87 9.89
C VAL A 367 -1.58 17.90 10.72
N ALA A 368 -0.88 19.04 10.75
CA ALA A 368 0.45 19.17 11.36
C ALA A 368 0.49 18.75 12.85
N LYS A 369 -0.49 19.16 13.64
CA LYS A 369 -0.59 18.81 15.07
C LYS A 369 -0.77 17.33 15.37
N ALA A 370 -1.14 16.53 14.36
CA ALA A 370 -1.31 15.09 14.50
C ALA A 370 0.00 14.33 14.27
N LEU A 371 1.00 14.93 13.61
CA LEU A 371 2.29 14.29 13.32
C LEU A 371 2.97 13.74 14.58
N PRO A 372 3.17 14.52 15.68
CA PRO A 372 3.81 14.00 16.88
C PRO A 372 3.03 12.88 17.56
N ILE A 373 1.70 12.94 17.54
CA ILE A 373 0.83 11.92 18.15
C ILE A 373 1.01 10.57 17.42
N ARG A 374 1.00 10.59 16.09
CA ARG A 374 1.16 9.39 15.26
C ARG A 374 2.59 8.85 15.33
N ALA A 375 3.60 9.73 15.39
CA ALA A 375 4.97 9.36 15.64
C ALA A 375 5.17 8.70 17.02
N ALA A 376 4.51 9.21 18.07
CA ALA A 376 4.53 8.63 19.41
C ALA A 376 3.88 7.24 19.43
N LEU A 377 2.77 7.04 18.71
CA LEU A 377 2.13 5.73 18.55
C LEU A 377 3.09 4.74 17.90
N LEU A 378 3.75 5.12 16.82
CA LEU A 378 4.74 4.26 16.15
C LEU A 378 5.94 3.97 17.06
N ALA A 379 6.43 4.96 17.81
CA ALA A 379 7.52 4.77 18.77
C ALA A 379 7.15 3.75 19.86
N GLU A 380 5.95 3.85 20.44
CA GLU A 380 5.46 2.90 21.42
C GLU A 380 5.29 1.48 20.85
N LEU A 381 4.88 1.36 19.59
CA LEU A 381 4.81 0.08 18.88
C LEU A 381 6.20 -0.51 18.65
N LEU A 382 7.17 0.30 18.23
CA LEU A 382 8.55 -0.12 18.02
C LEU A 382 9.22 -0.58 19.35
N LEU A 383 8.78 -0.04 20.48
CA LEU A 383 9.26 -0.40 21.82
C LEU A 383 8.42 -1.51 22.49
N SER A 384 7.32 -1.94 21.89
CA SER A 384 6.51 -3.03 22.43
C SER A 384 7.28 -4.36 22.34
N PRO A 385 7.09 -5.28 23.30
CA PRO A 385 7.70 -6.61 23.22
C PRO A 385 7.36 -7.34 21.93
N VAL A 386 8.30 -8.14 21.42
CA VAL A 386 8.03 -9.10 20.33
C VAL A 386 7.47 -10.36 20.95
N SER A 387 6.31 -10.78 20.50
CA SER A 387 5.65 -11.99 21.03
C SER A 387 6.32 -13.26 20.49
N ALA A 388 6.46 -14.30 21.33
CA ALA A 388 7.03 -15.59 20.93
C ALA A 388 6.24 -16.33 19.81
N GLY A 389 5.06 -15.83 19.44
CA GLY A 389 4.27 -16.31 18.30
C GLY A 389 4.46 -15.50 17.01
N ASP A 390 5.34 -14.50 17.01
CA ASP A 390 5.72 -13.68 15.86
C ASP A 390 7.06 -14.16 15.26
N GLU A 391 7.68 -15.19 15.84
CA GLU A 391 8.83 -15.87 15.26
C GLU A 391 8.40 -16.68 14.02
N CYS A 392 9.15 -16.50 12.92
CA CYS A 392 8.95 -17.20 11.65
C CYS A 392 9.19 -18.70 11.74
#